data_f8ed067e9e2d1c6fa32270018f5030e0
#
_entry.id   f8ed067e9e2d1c6fa32270018f5030e0
#
_cell.length_a   1.000
_cell.length_b   1.000
_cell.length_c   1.000
_cell.angle_alpha   90.00
_cell.angle_beta   90.00
_cell.angle_gamma   90.00
#
_symmetry.space_group_name_H-M   'P 1'
#
loop_
_entity.id
_entity.type
_entity.pdbx_description
1 polymer ?
#
loop_
_entity_poly.entity_id
_entity_poly.type
_entity_poly.pdbx_seq_one_letter_code
_entity_poly.pdbx_strand_id
1 'polypeptide(L)'
;MEVTAPRPKREGTGGGSAYREAIDYLFNVAPLFQNIGAGAYKEGLENTLALDEHFGHPHRAYKTIHVAGTNGKGSVSHTLAAILQSASYRVGLYTSPHLVDFRERIRVNGQMIPEQRVIDFVEQERSFFEPLYPSFFELTTALAFKYFEEQRVDIAVIEVGLGGRLDCTNIITPLLSIITNISFDHTQFLGDTLPKIAAEKAGIIKKGVPVVIGETNGNEEVRQVFLDKAREVGAPITFADEQPLYQLDAEPELKGLCQKRNTQTILTGLQQFTIQHTQFIINPTAIKEGFEHVCELTGLMGRWQKLQEHPTVICDTGHNPAGIQYIGEQLRSTKYELRIVLGMVGDKDVRTSLSLLPKDATYYFTQASVKRAMPANEIAAIGKEMGLIGNHYNTVAEAYRAALHDASADDFVFVGGSSFVVADLLTYLKS
;
A
#
# COMPACT_ATOMS: atom_id res chain seq x y z
N MET A 1 15.71 14.85 -32.97
CA MET A 1 16.78 15.10 -31.98
C MET A 1 16.13 15.65 -30.74
N GLU A 2 15.77 14.75 -29.81
CA GLU A 2 15.21 15.12 -28.51
C GLU A 2 16.37 15.29 -27.53
N VAL A 3 16.51 16.51 -27.03
CA VAL A 3 17.48 16.84 -25.99
C VAL A 3 16.88 16.44 -24.65
N THR A 4 17.32 15.32 -24.12
CA THR A 4 16.99 14.90 -22.75
C THR A 4 17.75 15.80 -21.76
N ALA A 5 17.00 16.58 -20.97
CA ALA A 5 17.57 17.35 -19.87
C ALA A 5 18.17 16.41 -18.80
N PRO A 6 19.37 16.69 -18.25
CA PRO A 6 19.97 15.86 -17.22
C PRO A 6 19.21 15.98 -15.91
N ARG A 7 18.92 14.82 -15.29
CA ARG A 7 18.35 14.74 -13.93
C ARG A 7 19.35 15.27 -12.90
N PRO A 8 18.89 15.94 -11.82
CA PRO A 8 19.78 16.34 -10.75
C PRO A 8 20.41 15.10 -10.09
N LYS A 9 21.73 15.08 -9.99
CA LYS A 9 22.48 14.05 -9.26
C LYS A 9 22.11 14.14 -7.78
N ARG A 10 21.43 13.12 -7.27
CA ARG A 10 21.30 12.90 -5.82
C ARG A 10 22.59 12.22 -5.34
N GLU A 11 23.46 12.96 -4.73
CA GLU A 11 24.55 12.43 -3.90
C GLU A 11 23.97 12.03 -2.55
N GLY A 12 23.88 10.72 -2.28
CA GLY A 12 23.44 10.12 -1.02
C GLY A 12 24.10 8.76 -0.82
N THR A 13 25.07 8.74 0.07
CA THR A 13 25.67 7.64 0.85
C THR A 13 25.49 6.19 0.35
N GLY A 14 26.56 5.62 -0.22
CA GLY A 14 27.04 4.25 0.04
C GLY A 14 26.33 3.06 -0.55
N GLY A 15 25.29 3.17 -1.37
CA GLY A 15 24.78 2.08 -2.20
C GLY A 15 25.41 2.16 -3.57
N GLY A 16 26.24 1.17 -3.95
CA GLY A 16 27.08 1.24 -5.14
C GLY A 16 26.30 1.52 -6.44
N SER A 17 27.01 1.98 -7.46
CA SER A 17 26.47 2.25 -8.81
C SER A 17 25.63 1.07 -9.34
N ALA A 18 26.03 -0.18 -9.04
CA ALA A 18 25.36 -1.40 -9.46
C ALA A 18 23.90 -1.55 -8.94
N TYR A 19 23.62 -1.26 -7.66
CA TYR A 19 22.25 -1.30 -7.16
C TYR A 19 21.38 -0.24 -7.84
N ARG A 20 21.91 0.97 -7.99
CA ARG A 20 21.20 2.05 -8.68
C ARG A 20 20.92 1.70 -10.14
N GLU A 21 21.90 1.09 -10.82
CA GLU A 21 21.75 0.61 -12.20
C GLU A 21 20.69 -0.52 -12.30
N ALA A 22 20.68 -1.46 -11.35
CA ALA A 22 19.65 -2.50 -11.30
C ALA A 22 18.24 -1.93 -11.07
N ILE A 23 18.10 -0.97 -10.15
CA ILE A 23 16.83 -0.27 -9.92
C ILE A 23 16.41 0.55 -11.14
N ASP A 24 17.33 1.29 -11.76
CA ASP A 24 17.06 2.04 -13.00
C ASP A 24 16.66 1.11 -14.14
N TYR A 25 17.24 -0.09 -14.23
CA TYR A 25 16.81 -1.12 -15.19
C TYR A 25 15.38 -1.53 -14.93
N LEU A 26 15.03 -1.94 -13.71
CA LEU A 26 13.66 -2.33 -13.35
C LEU A 26 12.64 -1.22 -13.65
N PHE A 27 13.02 0.04 -13.45
CA PHE A 27 12.14 1.18 -13.70
C PHE A 27 12.05 1.60 -15.16
N ASN A 28 13.07 1.40 -15.99
CA ASN A 28 13.14 1.94 -17.34
C ASN A 28 12.84 0.91 -18.43
N VAL A 29 13.13 -0.36 -18.22
CA VAL A 29 12.83 -1.45 -19.17
C VAL A 29 11.32 -1.73 -19.20
N ALA A 30 10.66 -1.44 -18.10
CA ALA A 30 9.23 -1.64 -17.97
C ALA A 30 8.52 -0.32 -17.69
N PRO A 31 7.42 0.00 -18.42
CA PRO A 31 6.59 1.14 -18.10
C PRO A 31 6.12 1.07 -16.65
N LEU A 32 6.55 2.03 -15.81
CA LEU A 32 6.18 2.07 -14.41
C LEU A 32 4.88 2.84 -14.24
N PHE A 33 3.84 2.20 -13.68
CA PHE A 33 2.56 2.85 -13.39
C PHE A 33 2.72 4.13 -12.56
N GLN A 34 3.63 4.16 -11.60
CA GLN A 34 3.92 5.35 -10.79
C GLN A 34 4.40 6.55 -11.60
N ASN A 35 5.04 6.33 -12.76
CA ASN A 35 5.61 7.39 -13.59
C ASN A 35 4.68 7.83 -14.74
N ILE A 36 3.97 6.89 -15.36
CA ILE A 36 3.19 7.13 -16.59
C ILE A 36 1.70 6.77 -16.45
N GLY A 37 1.26 6.36 -15.25
CA GLY A 37 -0.15 6.04 -14.98
C GLY A 37 -0.67 4.92 -15.87
N ALA A 38 -1.83 5.16 -16.52
CA ALA A 38 -2.56 4.19 -17.32
C ALA A 38 -1.74 3.50 -18.42
N GLY A 39 -0.82 4.20 -19.05
CA GLY A 39 -0.01 3.66 -20.15
C GLY A 39 0.95 2.52 -19.75
N ALA A 40 1.12 2.26 -18.46
CA ALA A 40 1.97 1.16 -17.97
C ALA A 40 1.20 -0.16 -17.75
N TYR A 41 -0.13 -0.13 -17.82
CA TYR A 41 -0.95 -1.33 -17.58
C TYR A 41 -0.92 -2.25 -18.79
N LYS A 42 -0.53 -3.51 -18.57
CA LYS A 42 -0.63 -4.60 -19.55
C LYS A 42 -1.76 -5.52 -19.11
N GLU A 43 -2.72 -5.77 -19.99
CA GLU A 43 -3.75 -6.77 -19.74
C GLU A 43 -3.17 -8.19 -19.92
N GLY A 44 -3.53 -9.10 -19.00
CA GLY A 44 -3.15 -10.50 -19.07
C GLY A 44 -2.08 -10.90 -18.06
N LEU A 45 -1.86 -12.22 -17.97
CA LEU A 45 -0.89 -12.82 -17.05
C LEU A 45 0.20 -13.59 -17.81
N GLU A 46 0.28 -13.45 -19.13
CA GLU A 46 1.17 -14.25 -19.98
C GLU A 46 2.64 -14.09 -19.56
N ASN A 47 3.09 -12.86 -19.38
CA ASN A 47 4.47 -12.60 -18.92
C ASN A 47 4.69 -13.11 -17.50
N THR A 48 3.70 -12.91 -16.61
CA THR A 48 3.78 -13.42 -15.23
C THR A 48 3.92 -14.93 -15.20
N LEU A 49 3.14 -15.64 -16.02
CA LEU A 49 3.20 -17.10 -16.13
C LEU A 49 4.54 -17.56 -16.75
N ALA A 50 5.05 -16.85 -17.76
CA ALA A 50 6.35 -17.17 -18.36
C ALA A 50 7.50 -16.98 -17.35
N LEU A 51 7.46 -15.91 -16.54
CA LEU A 51 8.42 -15.68 -15.46
C LEU A 51 8.31 -16.77 -14.37
N ASP A 52 7.09 -17.12 -13.99
CA ASP A 52 6.83 -18.16 -12.99
C ASP A 52 7.35 -19.53 -13.44
N GLU A 53 7.13 -19.90 -14.71
CA GLU A 53 7.65 -21.12 -15.30
C GLU A 53 9.18 -21.12 -15.37
N HIS A 54 9.77 -20.01 -15.82
CA HIS A 54 11.22 -19.84 -15.90
C HIS A 54 11.91 -20.07 -14.54
N PHE A 55 11.30 -19.56 -13.46
CA PHE A 55 11.84 -19.75 -12.11
C PHE A 55 11.38 -21.04 -11.42
N GLY A 56 10.68 -21.94 -12.11
CA GLY A 56 10.25 -23.23 -11.58
C GLY A 56 9.11 -23.16 -10.57
N HIS A 57 8.22 -22.19 -10.71
CA HIS A 57 7.04 -21.99 -9.86
C HIS A 57 7.34 -21.74 -8.37
N PRO A 58 8.17 -20.74 -8.03
CA PRO A 58 8.67 -20.54 -6.67
C PRO A 58 7.56 -20.32 -5.63
N HIS A 59 6.42 -19.73 -6.04
CA HIS A 59 5.27 -19.52 -5.16
C HIS A 59 4.64 -20.82 -4.62
N ARG A 60 4.99 -21.99 -5.15
CA ARG A 60 4.48 -23.30 -4.68
C ARG A 60 5.29 -23.87 -3.51
N ALA A 61 6.47 -23.32 -3.23
CA ALA A 61 7.37 -23.81 -2.19
C ALA A 61 6.91 -23.45 -0.77
N TYR A 62 6.02 -22.48 -0.61
CA TYR A 62 5.54 -21.98 0.68
C TYR A 62 4.04 -21.69 0.66
N LYS A 63 3.45 -21.42 1.83
CA LYS A 63 2.03 -21.07 1.95
C LYS A 63 1.83 -19.57 1.76
N THR A 64 0.61 -19.15 1.36
CA THR A 64 0.33 -17.72 1.12
C THR A 64 -1.00 -17.28 1.73
N ILE A 65 -1.08 -16.01 2.12
CA ILE A 65 -2.31 -15.24 2.36
C ILE A 65 -2.35 -14.14 1.31
N HIS A 66 -3.48 -13.96 0.63
CA HIS A 66 -3.63 -13.00 -0.45
C HIS A 66 -4.55 -11.85 -0.04
N VAL A 67 -4.08 -10.60 -0.14
CA VAL A 67 -4.79 -9.42 0.37
C VAL A 67 -5.06 -8.43 -0.76
N ALA A 68 -6.34 -8.24 -1.09
CA ALA A 68 -6.84 -7.22 -2.03
C ALA A 68 -7.67 -6.16 -1.29
N GLY A 69 -8.13 -5.16 -2.02
CA GLY A 69 -8.99 -4.09 -1.53
C GLY A 69 -8.67 -2.74 -2.16
N THR A 70 -9.43 -1.71 -1.86
CA THR A 70 -9.09 -0.35 -2.28
C THR A 70 -8.13 0.28 -1.27
N ASN A 71 -8.55 0.46 -0.04
CA ASN A 71 -7.75 0.98 1.06
C ASN A 71 -7.49 -0.11 2.11
N GLY A 72 -6.48 0.07 2.97
CA GLY A 72 -6.20 -0.84 4.08
C GLY A 72 -5.35 -2.06 3.75
N LYS A 73 -5.14 -2.42 2.48
CA LYS A 73 -4.32 -3.59 2.06
C LYS A 73 -2.98 -3.66 2.80
N GLY A 74 -2.17 -2.60 2.71
CA GLY A 74 -0.85 -2.55 3.34
C GLY A 74 -0.93 -2.69 4.86
N SER A 75 -1.87 -2.00 5.55
CA SER A 75 -2.05 -2.14 6.99
C SER A 75 -2.42 -3.58 7.37
N VAL A 76 -3.37 -4.20 6.67
CA VAL A 76 -3.79 -5.58 6.90
C VAL A 76 -2.64 -6.56 6.64
N SER A 77 -1.91 -6.39 5.53
CA SER A 77 -0.79 -7.26 5.17
C SER A 77 0.35 -7.18 6.20
N HIS A 78 0.74 -5.98 6.61
CA HIS A 78 1.79 -5.79 7.61
C HIS A 78 1.38 -6.32 8.99
N THR A 79 0.14 -6.06 9.44
CA THR A 79 -0.33 -6.57 10.73
C THR A 79 -0.41 -8.11 10.74
N LEU A 80 -0.90 -8.73 9.66
CA LEU A 80 -0.89 -10.20 9.53
C LEU A 80 0.54 -10.75 9.55
N ALA A 81 1.47 -10.11 8.83
CA ALA A 81 2.88 -10.51 8.84
C ALA A 81 3.50 -10.38 10.24
N ALA A 82 3.21 -9.29 10.97
CA ALA A 82 3.68 -9.08 12.35
C ALA A 82 3.15 -10.18 13.29
N ILE A 83 1.85 -10.51 13.21
CA ILE A 83 1.24 -11.56 14.03
C ILE A 83 1.88 -12.94 13.73
N LEU A 84 2.08 -13.27 12.46
CA LEU A 84 2.71 -14.53 12.06
C LEU A 84 4.18 -14.60 12.50
N GLN A 85 4.93 -13.48 12.43
CA GLN A 85 6.30 -13.40 12.97
C GLN A 85 6.31 -13.62 14.48
N SER A 86 5.40 -12.96 15.21
CA SER A 86 5.26 -13.13 16.67
C SER A 86 4.84 -14.56 17.06
N ALA A 87 4.17 -15.28 16.13
CA ALA A 87 3.89 -16.71 16.26
C ALA A 87 5.08 -17.61 15.86
N SER A 88 6.29 -17.01 15.65
CA SER A 88 7.53 -17.69 15.33
C SER A 88 7.60 -18.34 13.93
N TYR A 89 6.76 -17.92 12.98
CA TYR A 89 6.90 -18.32 11.59
C TYR A 89 7.93 -17.44 10.86
N ARG A 90 8.60 -18.01 9.87
CA ARG A 90 9.42 -17.26 8.93
C ARG A 90 8.51 -16.70 7.84
N VAL A 91 8.29 -15.39 7.87
CA VAL A 91 7.23 -14.72 7.10
C VAL A 91 7.81 -13.91 5.95
N GLY A 92 7.36 -14.20 4.72
CA GLY A 92 7.51 -13.31 3.57
C GLY A 92 6.42 -12.25 3.58
N LEU A 93 6.76 -11.02 3.20
CA LEU A 93 5.81 -9.93 3.04
C LEU A 93 6.07 -9.22 1.72
N TYR A 94 5.09 -9.22 0.82
CA TYR A 94 5.11 -8.49 -0.44
C TYR A 94 4.05 -7.40 -0.44
N THR A 95 4.46 -6.14 -0.58
CA THR A 95 3.58 -4.97 -0.49
C THR A 95 3.90 -3.91 -1.54
N SER A 96 2.95 -3.00 -1.82
CA SER A 96 3.10 -1.91 -2.77
C SER A 96 2.20 -0.71 -2.47
N PRO A 97 2.60 0.51 -2.87
CA PRO A 97 3.93 0.90 -3.34
C PRO A 97 4.94 1.01 -2.18
N HIS A 98 6.23 1.13 -2.49
CA HIS A 98 7.24 1.59 -1.53
C HIS A 98 7.18 3.11 -1.35
N LEU A 99 7.72 3.60 -0.25
CA LEU A 99 7.83 5.04 0.01
C LEU A 99 9.23 5.58 -0.31
N VAL A 100 10.26 5.05 0.28
CA VAL A 100 11.63 5.57 0.18
C VAL A 100 12.55 4.65 -0.62
N ASP A 101 12.50 3.35 -0.32
CA ASP A 101 13.40 2.35 -0.91
C ASP A 101 12.59 1.24 -1.61
N PHE A 102 12.99 0.87 -2.82
CA PHE A 102 12.37 -0.23 -3.57
C PHE A 102 12.23 -1.51 -2.75
N ARG A 103 13.23 -1.83 -1.93
CA ARG A 103 13.31 -3.04 -1.11
C ARG A 103 12.22 -3.15 -0.04
N GLU A 104 11.53 -2.05 0.28
CA GLU A 104 10.36 -2.06 1.18
C GLU A 104 9.26 -3.00 0.68
N ARG A 105 9.21 -3.26 -0.64
CA ARG A 105 8.22 -4.13 -1.27
C ARG A 105 8.39 -5.61 -0.92
N ILE A 106 9.61 -6.03 -0.56
CA ILE A 106 9.97 -7.44 -0.38
C ILE A 106 10.71 -7.60 0.94
N ARG A 107 10.07 -8.21 1.92
CA ARG A 107 10.64 -8.40 3.25
C ARG A 107 10.53 -9.85 3.70
N VAL A 108 11.49 -10.31 4.48
CA VAL A 108 11.41 -11.58 5.23
C VAL A 108 11.69 -11.28 6.70
N ASN A 109 10.74 -11.60 7.59
CA ASN A 109 10.78 -11.25 9.00
C ASN A 109 11.16 -9.78 9.23
N GLY A 110 10.47 -8.87 8.54
CA GLY A 110 10.68 -7.43 8.60
C GLY A 110 11.92 -6.90 7.89
N GLN A 111 12.89 -7.75 7.57
CA GLN A 111 14.12 -7.34 6.89
C GLN A 111 13.89 -7.20 5.39
N MET A 112 14.25 -6.05 4.83
CA MET A 112 14.19 -5.81 3.39
C MET A 112 15.12 -6.76 2.63
N ILE A 113 14.75 -7.15 1.40
CA ILE A 113 15.62 -7.89 0.50
C ILE A 113 16.98 -7.18 0.36
N PRO A 114 18.12 -7.89 0.42
CA PRO A 114 19.43 -7.28 0.24
C PRO A 114 19.59 -6.63 -1.15
N GLU A 115 20.31 -5.50 -1.22
CA GLU A 115 20.64 -4.85 -2.50
C GLU A 115 21.29 -5.81 -3.48
N GLN A 116 22.26 -6.62 -3.00
CA GLN A 116 22.95 -7.60 -3.83
C GLN A 116 21.98 -8.59 -4.50
N ARG A 117 20.90 -9.00 -3.79
CA ARG A 117 19.95 -9.94 -4.36
C ARG A 117 19.12 -9.32 -5.49
N VAL A 118 18.84 -8.00 -5.41
CA VAL A 118 18.20 -7.26 -6.51
C VAL A 118 19.17 -7.14 -7.71
N ILE A 119 20.43 -6.84 -7.46
CA ILE A 119 21.47 -6.78 -8.48
C ILE A 119 21.59 -8.14 -9.19
N ASP A 120 21.79 -9.22 -8.43
CA ASP A 120 21.96 -10.57 -8.96
C ASP A 120 20.76 -10.99 -9.83
N PHE A 121 19.53 -10.67 -9.41
CA PHE A 121 18.32 -10.96 -10.16
C PHE A 121 18.30 -10.27 -11.53
N VAL A 122 18.67 -8.99 -11.58
CA VAL A 122 18.71 -8.25 -12.84
C VAL A 122 19.85 -8.74 -13.73
N GLU A 123 21.06 -8.91 -13.19
CA GLU A 123 22.23 -9.28 -13.98
C GLU A 123 22.13 -10.70 -14.56
N GLN A 124 21.65 -11.66 -13.76
CA GLN A 124 21.56 -13.06 -14.17
C GLN A 124 20.43 -13.34 -15.15
N GLU A 125 19.30 -12.63 -15.00
CA GLU A 125 18.06 -12.95 -15.71
C GLU A 125 17.70 -11.96 -16.83
N ARG A 126 18.49 -10.91 -17.00
CA ARG A 126 18.25 -9.85 -17.98
C ARG A 126 18.01 -10.37 -19.39
N SER A 127 18.80 -11.36 -19.84
CA SER A 127 18.67 -11.96 -21.17
C SER A 127 17.32 -12.66 -21.38
N PHE A 128 16.69 -13.16 -20.31
CA PHE A 128 15.35 -13.71 -20.36
C PHE A 128 14.27 -12.61 -20.33
N PHE A 129 14.48 -11.54 -19.58
CA PHE A 129 13.50 -10.46 -19.46
C PHE A 129 13.33 -9.63 -20.74
N GLU A 130 14.45 -9.32 -21.42
CA GLU A 130 14.44 -8.40 -22.57
C GLU A 130 13.47 -8.81 -23.68
N PRO A 131 13.39 -10.09 -24.11
CA PRO A 131 12.43 -10.50 -25.14
C PRO A 131 10.97 -10.46 -24.71
N LEU A 132 10.68 -10.54 -23.41
CA LEU A 132 9.32 -10.55 -22.86
C LEU A 132 8.75 -9.15 -22.69
N TYR A 133 9.62 -8.12 -22.59
CA TYR A 133 9.21 -6.75 -22.24
C TYR A 133 8.30 -6.71 -21.02
N PRO A 134 8.65 -7.32 -19.87
CA PRO A 134 7.77 -7.41 -18.72
C PRO A 134 7.53 -6.03 -18.10
N SER A 135 6.44 -5.86 -17.40
CA SER A 135 6.19 -4.67 -16.60
C SER A 135 7.04 -4.68 -15.31
N PHE A 136 7.25 -3.50 -14.74
CA PHE A 136 7.92 -3.37 -13.44
C PHE A 136 7.29 -4.26 -12.36
N PHE A 137 5.95 -4.36 -12.35
CA PHE A 137 5.24 -5.13 -11.33
C PHE A 137 5.38 -6.64 -11.57
N GLU A 138 5.42 -7.10 -12.83
CA GLU A 138 5.72 -8.50 -13.17
C GLU A 138 7.12 -8.92 -12.69
N LEU A 139 8.15 -8.11 -12.96
CA LEU A 139 9.50 -8.38 -12.48
C LEU A 139 9.62 -8.35 -10.96
N THR A 140 8.98 -7.37 -10.31
CA THR A 140 9.03 -7.24 -8.86
C THR A 140 8.31 -8.40 -8.17
N THR A 141 7.19 -8.88 -8.73
CA THR A 141 6.45 -10.04 -8.23
C THR A 141 7.27 -11.33 -8.38
N ALA A 142 7.89 -11.53 -9.54
CA ALA A 142 8.76 -12.69 -9.78
C ALA A 142 9.96 -12.70 -8.83
N LEU A 143 10.62 -11.55 -8.63
CA LEU A 143 11.71 -11.40 -7.65
C LEU A 143 11.25 -11.73 -6.23
N ALA A 144 10.08 -11.25 -5.82
CA ALA A 144 9.53 -11.51 -4.48
C ALA A 144 9.29 -13.01 -4.28
N PHE A 145 8.63 -13.67 -5.22
CA PHE A 145 8.32 -15.09 -5.11
C PHE A 145 9.59 -15.96 -5.09
N LYS A 146 10.57 -15.67 -5.96
CA LYS A 146 11.86 -16.34 -5.97
C LYS A 146 12.62 -16.12 -4.65
N TYR A 147 12.66 -14.89 -4.14
CA TYR A 147 13.34 -14.59 -2.88
C TYR A 147 12.71 -15.30 -1.69
N PHE A 148 11.38 -15.40 -1.61
CA PHE A 148 10.71 -16.12 -0.54
C PHE A 148 11.00 -17.63 -0.55
N GLU A 149 11.06 -18.25 -1.72
CA GLU A 149 11.50 -19.64 -1.87
C GLU A 149 12.95 -19.81 -1.37
N GLU A 150 13.89 -18.99 -1.84
CA GLU A 150 15.30 -19.01 -1.43
C GLU A 150 15.47 -18.84 0.09
N GLN A 151 14.64 -17.98 0.68
CA GLN A 151 14.61 -17.76 2.11
C GLN A 151 13.84 -18.83 2.88
N ARG A 152 13.23 -19.80 2.21
CA ARG A 152 12.44 -20.89 2.82
C ARG A 152 11.41 -20.35 3.82
N VAL A 153 10.62 -19.37 3.41
CA VAL A 153 9.57 -18.83 4.28
C VAL A 153 8.49 -19.90 4.51
N ASP A 154 7.93 -19.94 5.71
CA ASP A 154 6.82 -20.85 6.05
C ASP A 154 5.54 -20.39 5.37
N ILE A 155 5.33 -19.07 5.38
CA ILE A 155 4.16 -18.41 4.83
C ILE A 155 4.52 -17.01 4.33
N ALA A 156 3.88 -16.57 3.25
CA ALA A 156 4.01 -15.22 2.74
C ALA A 156 2.66 -14.51 2.71
N VAL A 157 2.63 -13.25 3.17
CA VAL A 157 1.49 -12.35 3.00
C VAL A 157 1.74 -11.53 1.73
N ILE A 158 0.84 -11.67 0.76
CA ILE A 158 0.97 -11.10 -0.58
C ILE A 158 -0.12 -10.06 -0.79
N GLU A 159 0.28 -8.80 -0.93
CA GLU A 159 -0.61 -7.70 -1.27
C GLU A 159 -0.81 -7.60 -2.78
N VAL A 160 -2.05 -7.52 -3.25
CA VAL A 160 -2.42 -7.23 -4.64
C VAL A 160 -1.98 -5.82 -5.01
N GLY A 161 -1.36 -5.66 -6.17
CA GLY A 161 -0.95 -4.34 -6.66
C GLY A 161 -2.13 -3.51 -7.17
N LEU A 162 -2.93 -4.06 -8.09
CA LEU A 162 -4.07 -3.40 -8.72
C LEU A 162 -5.18 -4.39 -9.05
N GLY A 163 -6.42 -4.07 -8.64
CA GLY A 163 -7.59 -4.91 -8.93
C GLY A 163 -7.54 -6.23 -8.18
N GLY A 164 -7.29 -7.30 -8.86
CA GLY A 164 -7.14 -8.67 -8.34
C GLY A 164 -7.11 -9.71 -9.46
N ARG A 165 -8.13 -9.77 -10.31
CA ARG A 165 -8.30 -10.79 -11.35
C ARG A 165 -7.10 -10.94 -12.28
N LEU A 166 -6.57 -9.84 -12.77
CA LEU A 166 -5.41 -9.77 -13.68
C LEU A 166 -4.14 -9.23 -13.00
N ASP A 167 -4.11 -9.22 -11.67
CA ASP A 167 -2.90 -8.83 -10.94
C ASP A 167 -1.83 -9.92 -11.02
N CYS A 168 -0.58 -9.53 -11.17
CA CYS A 168 0.55 -10.47 -11.27
C CYS A 168 0.65 -11.42 -10.07
N THR A 169 0.15 -11.00 -8.90
CA THR A 169 0.14 -11.87 -7.70
C THR A 169 -0.90 -12.98 -7.78
N ASN A 170 -1.89 -12.88 -8.70
CA ASN A 170 -3.05 -13.78 -8.73
C ASN A 170 -2.78 -15.16 -9.35
N ILE A 171 -1.53 -15.52 -9.58
CA ILE A 171 -1.13 -16.88 -9.95
C ILE A 171 -1.06 -17.84 -8.75
N ILE A 172 -1.11 -17.32 -7.53
CA ILE A 172 -1.07 -18.11 -6.29
C ILE A 172 -2.42 -18.75 -5.97
N THR A 173 -2.35 -19.86 -5.19
CA THR A 173 -3.53 -20.44 -4.51
C THR A 173 -3.31 -20.31 -3.01
N PRO A 174 -3.85 -19.27 -2.37
CA PRO A 174 -3.57 -18.96 -0.97
C PRO A 174 -4.33 -19.89 -0.02
N LEU A 175 -3.94 -19.89 1.25
CA LEU A 175 -4.72 -20.52 2.33
C LEU A 175 -5.90 -19.64 2.78
N LEU A 176 -5.81 -18.34 2.58
CA LEU A 176 -6.84 -17.36 2.90
C LEU A 176 -6.75 -16.20 1.90
N SER A 177 -7.90 -15.77 1.40
CA SER A 177 -8.04 -14.51 0.66
C SER A 177 -8.74 -13.47 1.54
N ILE A 178 -8.26 -12.21 1.50
CA ILE A 178 -8.87 -11.08 2.21
C ILE A 178 -9.11 -9.94 1.22
N ILE A 179 -10.31 -9.36 1.25
CA ILE A 179 -10.64 -8.15 0.49
C ILE A 179 -11.07 -7.09 1.50
N THR A 180 -10.23 -6.07 1.71
CA THR A 180 -10.39 -5.13 2.84
C THR A 180 -11.62 -4.23 2.73
N ASN A 181 -11.77 -3.56 1.59
CA ASN A 181 -12.95 -2.73 1.27
C ASN A 181 -13.05 -2.44 -0.22
N ILE A 182 -14.19 -1.86 -0.60
CA ILE A 182 -14.45 -1.38 -1.96
C ILE A 182 -14.78 0.10 -1.92
N SER A 183 -14.03 0.89 -2.66
CA SER A 183 -14.31 2.30 -2.92
C SER A 183 -13.78 2.70 -4.30
N PHE A 184 -14.16 3.89 -4.78
CA PHE A 184 -13.68 4.39 -6.06
C PHE A 184 -12.18 4.70 -6.00
N ASP A 185 -11.42 4.00 -6.79
CA ASP A 185 -10.02 4.27 -7.14
C ASP A 185 -9.68 3.54 -8.44
N HIS A 186 -8.73 4.07 -9.21
CA HIS A 186 -8.28 3.48 -10.48
C HIS A 186 -9.43 3.14 -11.45
N THR A 187 -10.46 3.98 -11.50
CA THR A 187 -11.70 3.73 -12.26
C THR A 187 -11.48 3.52 -13.75
N GLN A 188 -10.41 4.07 -14.30
CA GLN A 188 -10.00 3.86 -15.69
C GLN A 188 -9.60 2.40 -16.02
N PHE A 189 -9.29 1.55 -14.99
CA PHE A 189 -8.92 0.13 -15.16
C PHE A 189 -9.93 -0.81 -14.56
N LEU A 190 -10.47 -0.44 -13.40
CA LEU A 190 -11.32 -1.33 -12.60
C LEU A 190 -12.80 -1.12 -12.88
N GLY A 191 -13.13 -0.12 -13.72
CA GLY A 191 -14.49 0.27 -14.01
C GLY A 191 -15.00 1.42 -13.16
N ASP A 192 -16.12 1.98 -13.59
CA ASP A 192 -16.72 3.23 -13.12
C ASP A 192 -17.84 3.03 -12.10
N THR A 193 -18.04 1.79 -11.62
CA THR A 193 -19.01 1.45 -10.58
C THR A 193 -18.39 0.56 -9.51
N LEU A 194 -18.90 0.65 -8.27
CA LEU A 194 -18.43 -0.18 -7.16
C LEU A 194 -18.57 -1.69 -7.43
N PRO A 195 -19.66 -2.20 -8.05
CA PRO A 195 -19.75 -3.61 -8.43
C PRO A 195 -18.68 -4.06 -9.43
N LYS A 196 -18.29 -3.22 -10.41
CA LYS A 196 -17.20 -3.55 -11.35
C LYS A 196 -15.86 -3.64 -10.62
N ILE A 197 -15.57 -2.67 -9.74
CA ILE A 197 -14.35 -2.69 -8.91
C ILE A 197 -14.34 -3.92 -8.00
N ALA A 198 -15.49 -4.28 -7.42
CA ALA A 198 -15.63 -5.48 -6.60
C ALA A 198 -15.38 -6.76 -7.42
N ALA A 199 -15.88 -6.85 -8.66
CA ALA A 199 -15.68 -8.00 -9.55
C ALA A 199 -14.20 -8.22 -9.88
N GLU A 200 -13.43 -7.15 -10.15
CA GLU A 200 -11.98 -7.25 -10.36
C GLU A 200 -11.27 -7.77 -9.11
N LYS A 201 -11.64 -7.27 -7.91
CA LYS A 201 -11.03 -7.74 -6.65
C LYS A 201 -11.48 -9.16 -6.28
N ALA A 202 -12.72 -9.54 -6.60
CA ALA A 202 -13.23 -10.89 -6.40
C ALA A 202 -12.45 -11.96 -7.20
N GLY A 203 -11.65 -11.56 -8.18
CA GLY A 203 -10.76 -12.45 -8.92
C GLY A 203 -9.70 -13.18 -8.07
N ILE A 204 -9.43 -12.74 -6.84
CA ILE A 204 -8.55 -13.44 -5.89
C ILE A 204 -9.27 -14.56 -5.10
N ILE A 205 -10.59 -14.68 -5.24
CA ILE A 205 -11.37 -15.74 -4.58
C ILE A 205 -11.12 -17.03 -5.35
N LYS A 206 -10.54 -18.03 -4.68
CA LYS A 206 -10.12 -19.30 -5.28
C LYS A 206 -10.98 -20.46 -4.81
N LYS A 207 -11.03 -21.51 -5.64
CA LYS A 207 -11.82 -22.72 -5.37
C LYS A 207 -11.50 -23.33 -4.02
N GLY A 208 -12.52 -23.39 -3.16
CA GLY A 208 -12.42 -24.01 -1.83
C GLY A 208 -11.56 -23.25 -0.81
N VAL A 209 -11.04 -22.08 -1.17
CA VAL A 209 -10.23 -21.24 -0.27
C VAL A 209 -11.14 -20.28 0.48
N PRO A 210 -11.05 -20.17 1.81
CA PRO A 210 -11.84 -19.20 2.57
C PRO A 210 -11.50 -17.77 2.14
N VAL A 211 -12.54 -16.93 2.05
CA VAL A 211 -12.41 -15.52 1.77
C VAL A 211 -13.09 -14.67 2.85
N VAL A 212 -12.40 -13.64 3.30
CA VAL A 212 -12.95 -12.63 4.20
C VAL A 212 -13.09 -11.31 3.47
N ILE A 213 -14.30 -10.76 3.49
CA ILE A 213 -14.61 -9.41 3.01
C ILE A 213 -14.65 -8.50 4.24
N GLY A 214 -13.79 -7.46 4.26
CA GLY A 214 -13.67 -6.56 5.40
C GLY A 214 -14.89 -5.69 5.57
N GLU A 215 -15.24 -4.92 4.55
CA GLU A 215 -16.46 -4.11 4.56
C GLU A 215 -17.03 -3.89 3.16
N THR A 216 -18.35 -3.89 3.09
CA THR A 216 -19.11 -3.55 1.88
C THR A 216 -19.74 -2.15 1.96
N ASN A 217 -19.58 -1.45 3.09
CA ASN A 217 -20.22 -0.16 3.38
C ASN A 217 -21.76 -0.20 3.23
N GLY A 218 -22.39 -1.36 3.51
CA GLY A 218 -23.82 -1.58 3.34
C GLY A 218 -24.29 -1.59 1.88
N ASN A 219 -23.37 -1.70 0.91
CA ASN A 219 -23.72 -1.79 -0.51
C ASN A 219 -24.05 -3.21 -0.91
N GLU A 220 -25.34 -3.48 -1.09
CA GLU A 220 -25.85 -4.81 -1.41
C GLU A 220 -25.38 -5.30 -2.79
N GLU A 221 -25.24 -4.43 -3.78
CA GLU A 221 -24.75 -4.83 -5.10
C GLU A 221 -23.28 -5.31 -5.03
N VAL A 222 -22.45 -4.63 -4.26
CA VAL A 222 -21.07 -5.06 -3.99
C VAL A 222 -21.04 -6.39 -3.25
N ARG A 223 -21.88 -6.53 -2.23
CA ARG A 223 -22.02 -7.76 -1.45
C ARG A 223 -22.41 -8.94 -2.34
N GLN A 224 -23.39 -8.74 -3.22
CA GLN A 224 -23.86 -9.77 -4.14
C GLN A 224 -22.77 -10.26 -5.10
N VAL A 225 -21.91 -9.36 -5.62
CA VAL A 225 -20.75 -9.74 -6.44
C VAL A 225 -19.87 -10.78 -5.73
N PHE A 226 -19.56 -10.55 -4.45
CA PHE A 226 -18.74 -11.49 -3.70
C PHE A 226 -19.43 -12.81 -3.41
N LEU A 227 -20.71 -12.77 -3.08
CA LEU A 227 -21.51 -13.99 -2.87
C LEU A 227 -21.59 -14.85 -4.13
N ASP A 228 -21.82 -14.23 -5.29
CA ASP A 228 -21.91 -14.95 -6.56
C ASP A 228 -20.56 -15.56 -6.93
N LYS A 229 -19.46 -14.82 -6.77
CA LYS A 229 -18.13 -15.36 -7.02
C LYS A 229 -17.75 -16.48 -6.07
N ALA A 230 -18.02 -16.33 -4.79
CA ALA A 230 -17.77 -17.38 -3.80
C ALA A 230 -18.57 -18.66 -4.11
N ARG A 231 -19.86 -18.52 -4.49
CA ARG A 231 -20.72 -19.63 -4.92
C ARG A 231 -20.20 -20.30 -6.18
N GLU A 232 -19.79 -19.51 -7.20
CA GLU A 232 -19.22 -20.02 -8.46
C GLU A 232 -18.04 -20.96 -8.24
N VAL A 233 -17.12 -20.57 -7.32
CA VAL A 233 -15.89 -21.33 -7.07
C VAL A 233 -15.96 -22.24 -5.84
N GLY A 234 -17.09 -22.28 -5.13
CA GLY A 234 -17.25 -23.07 -3.92
C GLY A 234 -16.35 -22.62 -2.76
N ALA A 235 -16.10 -21.32 -2.62
CA ALA A 235 -15.28 -20.74 -1.56
C ALA A 235 -16.15 -20.42 -0.32
N PRO A 236 -15.73 -20.80 0.91
CA PRO A 236 -16.33 -20.27 2.13
C PRO A 236 -16.13 -18.76 2.21
N ILE A 237 -17.20 -18.01 2.42
CA ILE A 237 -17.15 -16.54 2.50
C ILE A 237 -17.64 -16.04 3.87
N THR A 238 -16.94 -15.07 4.42
CA THR A 238 -17.29 -14.40 5.68
C THR A 238 -17.16 -12.88 5.50
N PHE A 239 -18.20 -12.14 5.92
CA PHE A 239 -18.19 -10.68 5.95
C PHE A 239 -17.79 -10.23 7.36
N ALA A 240 -16.70 -9.48 7.47
CA ALA A 240 -16.15 -9.06 8.77
C ALA A 240 -17.04 -8.01 9.46
N ASP A 241 -17.69 -7.15 8.68
CA ASP A 241 -18.64 -6.13 9.16
C ASP A 241 -19.95 -6.70 9.70
N GLU A 242 -20.26 -7.99 9.41
CA GLU A 242 -21.40 -8.72 9.96
C GLU A 242 -21.04 -9.56 11.20
N GLN A 243 -19.75 -9.67 11.56
CA GLN A 243 -19.32 -10.42 12.72
C GLN A 243 -19.45 -9.57 14.00
N PRO A 244 -19.67 -10.19 15.16
CA PRO A 244 -19.55 -9.50 16.43
C PRO A 244 -18.19 -8.80 16.56
N LEU A 245 -18.18 -7.62 17.18
CA LEU A 245 -16.91 -6.90 17.39
C LEU A 245 -15.98 -7.74 18.29
N TYR A 246 -14.80 -8.03 17.77
CA TYR A 246 -13.77 -8.70 18.55
C TYR A 246 -13.24 -7.77 19.64
N GLN A 247 -13.13 -8.28 20.85
CA GLN A 247 -12.37 -7.62 21.91
C GLN A 247 -10.89 -7.96 21.71
N LEU A 248 -10.12 -6.97 21.33
CA LEU A 248 -8.65 -7.09 21.22
C LEU A 248 -8.04 -6.68 22.55
N ASP A 249 -7.38 -7.62 23.24
CA ASP A 249 -6.60 -7.36 24.44
C ASP A 249 -5.19 -6.85 24.05
N ALA A 250 -5.16 -5.75 23.32
CA ALA A 250 -3.95 -5.08 22.86
C ALA A 250 -4.24 -3.60 22.61
N GLU A 251 -3.21 -2.78 22.68
CA GLU A 251 -3.25 -1.41 22.22
C GLU A 251 -2.60 -1.31 20.83
N PRO A 252 -3.37 -1.33 19.72
CA PRO A 252 -2.79 -1.34 18.38
C PRO A 252 -1.86 -0.15 18.15
N GLU A 253 -0.68 -0.39 17.56
CA GLU A 253 0.27 0.65 17.19
C GLU A 253 -0.31 1.57 16.11
N LEU A 254 -1.09 1.02 15.16
CA LEU A 254 -1.72 1.80 14.09
C LEU A 254 -2.97 2.52 14.60
N LYS A 255 -2.92 3.86 14.72
CA LYS A 255 -3.93 4.70 15.40
C LYS A 255 -4.99 5.34 14.50
N GLY A 256 -4.93 5.22 13.18
CA GLY A 256 -5.91 5.82 12.28
C GLY A 256 -7.33 5.26 12.49
N LEU A 257 -8.38 6.09 12.29
CA LEU A 257 -9.79 5.68 12.45
C LEU A 257 -10.17 4.46 11.61
N CYS A 258 -9.62 4.36 10.39
CA CYS A 258 -9.81 3.22 9.50
C CYS A 258 -9.25 1.91 10.07
N GLN A 259 -8.30 1.97 11.03
CA GLN A 259 -7.67 0.77 11.58
C GLN A 259 -8.62 -0.08 12.41
N LYS A 260 -9.68 0.49 12.98
CA LYS A 260 -10.73 -0.30 13.67
C LYS A 260 -11.37 -1.34 12.76
N ARG A 261 -11.64 -0.95 11.49
CA ARG A 261 -12.20 -1.85 10.47
C ARG A 261 -11.17 -2.84 9.96
N ASN A 262 -9.93 -2.40 9.77
CA ASN A 262 -8.83 -3.29 9.44
C ASN A 262 -8.61 -4.35 10.54
N THR A 263 -8.66 -3.96 11.82
CA THR A 263 -8.57 -4.88 12.97
C THR A 263 -9.66 -5.93 12.92
N GLN A 264 -10.92 -5.53 12.70
CA GLN A 264 -12.05 -6.46 12.58
C GLN A 264 -11.81 -7.45 11.41
N THR A 265 -11.36 -6.95 10.27
CA THR A 265 -11.03 -7.77 9.09
C THR A 265 -9.91 -8.77 9.39
N ILE A 266 -8.84 -8.33 10.06
CA ILE A 266 -7.69 -9.17 10.43
C ILE A 266 -8.13 -10.28 11.38
N LEU A 267 -8.87 -9.94 12.45
CA LEU A 267 -9.30 -10.92 13.45
C LEU A 267 -10.28 -11.93 12.88
N THR A 268 -11.22 -11.51 12.02
CA THR A 268 -12.08 -12.42 11.25
C THR A 268 -11.24 -13.33 10.35
N GLY A 269 -10.24 -12.77 9.66
CA GLY A 269 -9.32 -13.52 8.81
C GLY A 269 -8.54 -14.58 9.59
N LEU A 270 -7.96 -14.22 10.73
CA LEU A 270 -7.22 -15.13 11.60
C LEU A 270 -8.12 -16.26 12.14
N GLN A 271 -9.37 -15.94 12.50
CA GLN A 271 -10.33 -16.96 12.92
C GLN A 271 -10.60 -17.98 11.80
N GLN A 272 -10.90 -17.51 10.59
CA GLN A 272 -11.13 -18.41 9.44
C GLN A 272 -9.87 -19.21 9.08
N PHE A 273 -8.71 -18.58 9.15
CA PHE A 273 -7.43 -19.22 8.88
C PHE A 273 -7.14 -20.35 9.87
N THR A 274 -7.26 -20.11 11.18
CA THR A 274 -6.94 -21.11 12.21
C THR A 274 -7.94 -22.26 12.28
N ILE A 275 -9.22 -22.03 11.95
CA ILE A 275 -10.23 -23.08 11.86
C ILE A 275 -9.90 -24.08 10.75
N GLN A 276 -9.43 -23.59 9.60
CA GLN A 276 -9.20 -24.44 8.43
C GLN A 276 -7.77 -24.99 8.35
N HIS A 277 -6.82 -24.34 9.02
CA HIS A 277 -5.39 -24.65 8.96
C HIS A 277 -4.80 -24.84 10.34
N THR A 278 -5.24 -25.90 11.03
CA THR A 278 -4.89 -26.19 12.44
C THR A 278 -3.40 -26.47 12.68
N GLN A 279 -2.62 -26.68 11.60
CA GLN A 279 -1.15 -26.75 11.67
C GLN A 279 -0.49 -25.41 11.97
N PHE A 280 -1.18 -24.29 11.76
CA PHE A 280 -0.69 -22.96 12.14
C PHE A 280 -1.21 -22.61 13.55
N ILE A 281 -0.30 -22.49 14.49
CA ILE A 281 -0.63 -22.15 15.88
C ILE A 281 -0.38 -20.66 16.06
N ILE A 282 -1.46 -19.90 16.22
CA ILE A 282 -1.40 -18.45 16.49
C ILE A 282 -2.08 -18.23 17.86
N ASN A 283 -1.28 -18.05 18.90
CA ASN A 283 -1.77 -17.85 20.24
C ASN A 283 -2.16 -16.38 20.51
N PRO A 284 -2.95 -16.09 21.54
CA PRO A 284 -3.35 -14.70 21.86
C PRO A 284 -2.20 -13.74 22.08
N THR A 285 -1.07 -14.22 22.66
CA THR A 285 0.13 -13.40 22.86
C THR A 285 0.73 -12.95 21.52
N ALA A 286 0.82 -13.84 20.54
CA ALA A 286 1.32 -13.48 19.20
C ALA A 286 0.40 -12.46 18.49
N ILE A 287 -0.91 -12.57 18.69
CA ILE A 287 -1.87 -11.58 18.16
C ILE A 287 -1.63 -10.24 18.82
N LYS A 288 -1.51 -10.19 20.15
CA LYS A 288 -1.23 -8.97 20.90
C LYS A 288 0.06 -8.30 20.43
N GLU A 289 1.18 -9.02 20.47
CA GLU A 289 2.50 -8.54 20.03
C GLU A 289 2.46 -8.02 18.58
N GLY A 290 1.81 -8.75 17.68
CA GLY A 290 1.69 -8.36 16.29
C GLY A 290 0.92 -7.06 16.08
N PHE A 291 -0.11 -6.77 16.88
CA PHE A 291 -0.83 -5.49 16.83
C PHE A 291 -0.08 -4.34 17.48
N GLU A 292 0.64 -4.60 18.59
CA GLU A 292 1.35 -3.58 19.35
C GLU A 292 2.69 -3.15 18.72
N HIS A 293 3.27 -3.97 17.81
CA HIS A 293 4.61 -3.76 17.23
C HIS A 293 4.65 -3.91 15.71
N VAL A 294 3.58 -3.53 15.00
CA VAL A 294 3.48 -3.67 13.52
C VAL A 294 4.64 -2.99 12.81
N CYS A 295 4.92 -1.73 13.15
CA CYS A 295 5.93 -0.92 12.48
C CYS A 295 7.34 -1.43 12.79
N GLU A 296 7.61 -1.81 14.04
CA GLU A 296 8.88 -2.38 14.45
C GLU A 296 9.16 -3.71 13.74
N LEU A 297 8.17 -4.62 13.76
CA LEU A 297 8.31 -5.97 13.20
C LEU A 297 8.34 -6.00 11.67
N THR A 298 7.74 -5.02 11.00
CA THR A 298 7.54 -5.08 9.55
C THR A 298 8.05 -3.87 8.77
N GLY A 299 8.43 -2.80 9.46
CA GLY A 299 8.91 -1.56 8.86
C GLY A 299 7.81 -0.78 8.11
N LEU A 300 6.53 -0.90 8.52
CA LEU A 300 5.43 -0.12 7.95
C LEU A 300 5.61 1.37 8.24
N MET A 301 5.42 2.20 7.22
CA MET A 301 5.49 3.66 7.32
C MET A 301 4.25 4.33 6.71
N GLY A 302 4.00 5.60 7.11
CA GLY A 302 3.01 6.46 6.49
C GLY A 302 1.55 6.05 6.74
N ARG A 303 1.24 5.48 7.90
CA ARG A 303 -0.13 5.15 8.31
C ARG A 303 -0.46 5.82 9.63
N TRP A 304 -0.94 7.06 9.57
CA TRP A 304 -1.13 7.94 10.72
C TRP A 304 0.13 7.95 11.61
N GLN A 305 1.28 8.02 10.93
CA GLN A 305 2.58 7.88 11.57
C GLN A 305 2.97 9.18 12.28
N LYS A 306 3.22 9.09 13.58
CA LYS A 306 3.75 10.20 14.36
C LYS A 306 5.25 10.34 14.13
N LEU A 307 5.69 11.52 13.71
CA LEU A 307 7.09 11.86 13.40
C LEU A 307 7.72 12.73 14.46
N GLN A 308 6.91 13.52 15.18
CA GLN A 308 7.36 14.47 16.19
C GLN A 308 6.25 14.69 17.23
N GLU A 309 6.63 15.07 18.46
CA GLU A 309 5.70 15.27 19.58
C GLU A 309 5.31 16.74 19.76
N HIS A 310 6.24 17.69 19.63
CA HIS A 310 6.02 19.12 19.85
C HIS A 310 6.66 19.96 18.73
N PRO A 311 5.87 20.59 17.81
CA PRO A 311 4.47 20.32 17.61
C PRO A 311 4.22 18.87 17.24
N THR A 312 2.98 18.38 17.44
CA THR A 312 2.65 17.04 16.97
C THR A 312 2.69 16.99 15.45
N VAL A 313 3.55 16.14 14.86
CA VAL A 313 3.63 15.94 13.42
C VAL A 313 3.18 14.54 13.06
N ILE A 314 2.17 14.43 12.21
CA ILE A 314 1.62 13.17 11.70
C ILE A 314 1.70 13.16 10.17
N CYS A 315 2.08 12.01 9.58
CA CYS A 315 1.92 11.80 8.15
C CYS A 315 1.02 10.58 7.83
N ASP A 316 0.30 10.68 6.72
CA ASP A 316 -0.54 9.59 6.20
C ASP A 316 -0.59 9.58 4.67
N THR A 317 -0.59 8.38 4.09
CA THR A 317 -0.57 8.17 2.64
C THR A 317 -1.95 8.10 1.98
N GLY A 318 -3.02 8.38 2.69
CA GLY A 318 -4.37 8.47 2.13
C GLY A 318 -4.43 9.48 0.97
N HIS A 319 -5.00 9.06 -0.17
CA HIS A 319 -4.86 9.81 -1.43
C HIS A 319 -6.10 9.73 -2.35
N ASN A 320 -7.14 9.02 -1.94
CA ASN A 320 -8.44 8.98 -2.62
C ASN A 320 -9.55 9.48 -1.70
N PRO A 321 -10.74 9.82 -2.21
CA PRO A 321 -11.81 10.41 -1.39
C PRO A 321 -12.12 9.61 -0.12
N ALA A 322 -12.20 8.27 -0.21
CA ALA A 322 -12.48 7.43 0.95
C ALA A 322 -11.36 7.46 2.01
N GLY A 323 -10.08 7.48 1.59
CA GLY A 323 -8.95 7.64 2.51
C GLY A 323 -8.90 9.03 3.12
N ILE A 324 -9.11 10.07 2.33
CA ILE A 324 -9.14 11.48 2.78
C ILE A 324 -10.31 11.74 3.73
N GLN A 325 -11.45 11.05 3.56
CA GLN A 325 -12.57 11.15 4.48
C GLN A 325 -12.16 10.77 5.90
N TYR A 326 -11.51 9.61 6.09
CA TYR A 326 -11.01 9.18 7.41
C TYR A 326 -10.01 10.17 8.00
N ILE A 327 -9.08 10.68 7.17
CA ILE A 327 -8.11 11.71 7.58
C ILE A 327 -8.85 12.98 8.03
N GLY A 328 -9.79 13.47 7.23
CA GLY A 328 -10.55 14.67 7.54
C GLY A 328 -11.39 14.54 8.83
N GLU A 329 -12.04 13.38 9.04
CA GLU A 329 -12.76 13.08 10.27
C GLU A 329 -11.84 13.07 11.49
N GLN A 330 -10.68 12.48 11.37
CA GLN A 330 -9.70 12.39 12.45
C GLN A 330 -9.07 13.75 12.74
N LEU A 331 -8.75 14.56 11.74
CA LEU A 331 -8.26 15.93 11.91
C LEU A 331 -9.31 16.81 12.63
N ARG A 332 -10.58 16.75 12.23
CA ARG A 332 -11.66 17.49 12.89
C ARG A 332 -11.89 17.07 14.35
N SER A 333 -11.50 15.87 14.72
CA SER A 333 -11.59 15.38 16.11
C SER A 333 -10.48 15.91 17.02
N THR A 334 -9.43 16.53 16.46
CA THR A 334 -8.35 17.13 17.25
C THR A 334 -8.81 18.45 17.87
N LYS A 335 -8.22 18.80 19.00
CA LYS A 335 -8.51 20.08 19.72
C LYS A 335 -7.40 21.11 19.47
N TYR A 336 -6.49 20.79 18.56
CA TYR A 336 -5.30 21.59 18.27
C TYR A 336 -5.55 22.51 17.08
N GLU A 337 -4.76 23.58 16.98
CA GLU A 337 -4.70 24.37 15.76
C GLU A 337 -4.04 23.55 14.66
N LEU A 338 -4.72 23.44 13.50
CA LEU A 338 -4.33 22.54 12.41
C LEU A 338 -3.51 23.26 11.35
N ARG A 339 -2.35 22.69 11.02
CA ARG A 339 -1.51 23.05 9.89
C ARG A 339 -1.39 21.85 8.96
N ILE A 340 -1.78 22.01 7.70
CA ILE A 340 -1.91 20.90 6.77
C ILE A 340 -0.98 21.12 5.57
N VAL A 341 0.08 20.32 5.48
CA VAL A 341 0.95 20.22 4.29
C VAL A 341 0.32 19.22 3.34
N LEU A 342 -0.18 19.68 2.20
CA LEU A 342 -1.02 18.91 1.29
C LEU A 342 -0.54 18.96 -0.15
N GLY A 343 -0.32 17.80 -0.75
CA GLY A 343 -0.06 17.67 -2.19
C GLY A 343 -0.72 16.42 -2.75
N MET A 344 -1.23 16.51 -3.96
CA MET A 344 -1.95 15.42 -4.63
C MET A 344 -1.39 15.11 -6.02
N VAL A 345 -1.83 14.02 -6.62
CA VAL A 345 -1.55 13.68 -8.02
C VAL A 345 -2.74 14.01 -8.90
N GLY A 346 -2.46 14.42 -10.15
CA GLY A 346 -3.48 14.99 -11.04
C GLY A 346 -4.51 13.98 -11.59
N ASP A 347 -4.27 12.67 -11.44
CA ASP A 347 -5.16 11.61 -11.88
C ASP A 347 -6.19 11.16 -10.82
N LYS A 348 -6.26 11.88 -9.70
CA LYS A 348 -7.23 11.62 -8.62
C LYS A 348 -8.36 12.66 -8.61
N ASP A 349 -9.45 12.32 -7.93
CA ASP A 349 -10.56 13.25 -7.71
C ASP A 349 -10.18 14.26 -6.61
N VAL A 350 -9.45 15.29 -7.03
CA VAL A 350 -8.88 16.32 -6.16
C VAL A 350 -10.00 17.14 -5.52
N ARG A 351 -11.03 17.55 -6.28
CA ARG A 351 -12.10 18.40 -5.75
C ARG A 351 -12.89 17.69 -4.65
N THR A 352 -13.32 16.48 -4.87
CA THR A 352 -13.98 15.68 -3.84
C THR A 352 -13.09 15.50 -2.62
N SER A 353 -11.81 15.16 -2.82
CA SER A 353 -10.84 14.99 -1.72
C SER A 353 -10.69 16.26 -0.88
N LEU A 354 -10.51 17.43 -1.52
CA LEU A 354 -10.37 18.71 -0.80
C LEU A 354 -11.65 19.10 -0.03
N SER A 355 -12.84 18.75 -0.55
CA SER A 355 -14.12 19.04 0.13
C SER A 355 -14.27 18.32 1.48
N LEU A 356 -13.54 17.25 1.69
CA LEU A 356 -13.58 16.41 2.88
C LEU A 356 -12.62 16.88 4.00
N LEU A 357 -11.76 17.86 3.71
CA LEU A 357 -10.77 18.38 4.64
C LEU A 357 -11.31 19.53 5.51
N PRO A 358 -10.74 19.78 6.72
CA PRO A 358 -11.14 20.88 7.61
C PRO A 358 -10.95 22.23 6.95
N LYS A 359 -11.92 23.14 7.09
CA LYS A 359 -11.84 24.52 6.57
C LYS A 359 -11.19 25.49 7.55
N ASP A 360 -11.16 25.12 8.82
CA ASP A 360 -10.59 25.88 9.95
C ASP A 360 -9.12 25.54 10.20
N ALA A 361 -8.39 25.17 9.14
CA ALA A 361 -6.96 24.84 9.18
C ALA A 361 -6.16 25.80 8.27
N THR A 362 -4.86 25.95 8.56
CA THR A 362 -3.90 26.64 7.68
C THR A 362 -3.26 25.63 6.73
N TYR A 363 -3.34 25.88 5.42
CA TYR A 363 -2.84 24.98 4.40
C TYR A 363 -1.48 25.43 3.83
N TYR A 364 -0.61 24.46 3.64
CA TYR A 364 0.69 24.58 2.98
C TYR A 364 0.66 23.66 1.76
N PHE A 365 0.07 24.16 0.66
CA PHE A 365 -0.08 23.38 -0.56
C PHE A 365 1.28 23.13 -1.20
N THR A 366 1.52 21.89 -1.65
CA THR A 366 2.81 21.50 -2.20
C THR A 366 2.66 20.51 -3.35
N GLN A 367 3.78 20.18 -3.99
CA GLN A 367 3.86 19.15 -5.00
C GLN A 367 4.98 18.16 -4.67
N ALA A 368 4.72 16.88 -4.92
CA ALA A 368 5.75 15.84 -4.80
C ALA A 368 6.74 15.89 -5.97
N SER A 369 7.92 15.28 -5.78
CA SER A 369 9.01 15.25 -6.78
C SER A 369 8.77 14.28 -7.95
N VAL A 370 7.50 13.90 -8.24
CA VAL A 370 7.13 12.98 -9.31
C VAL A 370 6.42 13.70 -10.46
N LYS A 371 6.57 13.21 -11.69
CA LYS A 371 6.02 13.85 -12.90
C LYS A 371 4.50 14.04 -12.91
N ARG A 372 3.77 13.15 -12.24
CA ARG A 372 2.28 13.19 -12.17
C ARG A 372 1.76 13.98 -10.97
N ALA A 373 2.63 14.60 -10.18
CA ALA A 373 2.20 15.49 -9.11
C ALA A 373 1.42 16.67 -9.70
N MET A 374 0.30 17.03 -9.06
CA MET A 374 -0.39 18.27 -9.40
C MET A 374 0.48 19.46 -8.99
N PRO A 375 0.67 20.47 -9.84
CA PRO A 375 1.42 21.68 -9.49
C PRO A 375 0.86 22.36 -8.23
N ALA A 376 1.73 22.81 -7.34
CA ALA A 376 1.35 23.38 -6.05
C ALA A 376 0.43 24.61 -6.16
N ASN A 377 0.62 25.43 -7.18
CA ASN A 377 -0.24 26.59 -7.46
C ASN A 377 -1.64 26.17 -7.95
N GLU A 378 -1.76 25.05 -8.67
CA GLU A 378 -3.07 24.55 -9.14
C GLU A 378 -3.89 23.99 -7.98
N ILE A 379 -3.30 23.13 -7.13
CA ILE A 379 -4.02 22.61 -5.95
C ILE A 379 -4.40 23.73 -4.99
N ALA A 380 -3.55 24.77 -4.83
CA ALA A 380 -3.87 25.94 -4.02
C ALA A 380 -5.04 26.74 -4.60
N ALA A 381 -5.10 26.90 -5.93
CA ALA A 381 -6.21 27.60 -6.59
C ALA A 381 -7.54 26.85 -6.36
N ILE A 382 -7.55 25.53 -6.55
CA ILE A 382 -8.73 24.70 -6.27
C ILE A 382 -9.09 24.77 -4.78
N GLY A 383 -8.12 24.67 -3.89
CA GLY A 383 -8.32 24.80 -2.44
C GLY A 383 -8.99 26.12 -2.07
N LYS A 384 -8.52 27.24 -2.63
CA LYS A 384 -9.11 28.57 -2.41
C LYS A 384 -10.56 28.64 -2.86
N GLU A 385 -10.90 28.09 -4.03
CA GLU A 385 -12.30 28.00 -4.50
C GLU A 385 -13.19 27.24 -3.50
N MET A 386 -12.61 26.28 -2.78
CA MET A 386 -13.32 25.45 -1.80
C MET A 386 -13.30 26.01 -0.36
N GLY A 387 -12.67 27.17 -0.17
CA GLY A 387 -12.60 27.85 1.12
C GLY A 387 -11.47 27.29 2.03
N LEU A 388 -10.46 26.62 1.47
CA LEU A 388 -9.25 26.26 2.18
C LEU A 388 -8.23 27.41 2.10
N ILE A 389 -7.74 27.87 3.24
CA ILE A 389 -6.89 29.07 3.34
C ILE A 389 -5.43 28.65 3.50
N GLY A 390 -4.55 29.12 2.61
CA GLY A 390 -3.12 28.83 2.71
C GLY A 390 -2.29 29.31 1.53
N ASN A 391 -1.00 29.02 1.60
CA ASN A 391 -0.01 29.37 0.58
C ASN A 391 0.49 28.10 -0.17
N HIS A 392 1.18 28.29 -1.30
CA HIS A 392 1.80 27.18 -2.02
C HIS A 392 3.32 27.25 -1.99
N TYR A 393 3.95 26.07 -2.08
CA TYR A 393 5.39 25.87 -2.00
C TYR A 393 5.83 24.85 -3.05
N ASN A 394 7.00 25.05 -3.66
CA ASN A 394 7.45 24.23 -4.78
C ASN A 394 7.90 22.81 -4.38
N THR A 395 8.24 22.61 -3.11
CA THR A 395 8.69 21.30 -2.60
C THR A 395 8.01 20.97 -1.26
N VAL A 396 7.93 19.67 -0.97
CA VAL A 396 7.40 19.18 0.32
C VAL A 396 8.26 19.68 1.49
N ALA A 397 9.59 19.71 1.31
CA ALA A 397 10.51 20.22 2.33
C ALA A 397 10.29 21.70 2.66
N GLU A 398 10.04 22.55 1.65
CA GLU A 398 9.73 23.98 1.85
C GLU A 398 8.40 24.14 2.60
N ALA A 399 7.35 23.45 2.15
CA ALA A 399 6.02 23.48 2.79
C ALA A 399 6.07 23.01 4.25
N TYR A 400 6.78 21.91 4.51
CA TYR A 400 6.95 21.36 5.85
C TYR A 400 7.72 22.32 6.77
N ARG A 401 8.82 22.90 6.30
CA ARG A 401 9.58 23.90 7.09
C ARG A 401 8.74 25.13 7.40
N ALA A 402 7.95 25.62 6.43
CA ALA A 402 7.06 26.74 6.66
C ALA A 402 5.97 26.39 7.70
N ALA A 403 5.36 25.21 7.62
CA ALA A 403 4.38 24.74 8.59
C ALA A 403 4.96 24.65 10.02
N LEU A 404 6.20 24.14 10.14
CA LEU A 404 6.90 24.07 11.44
C LEU A 404 7.30 25.43 11.97
N HIS A 405 7.72 26.36 11.10
CA HIS A 405 8.10 27.72 11.48
C HIS A 405 6.89 28.48 12.06
N ASP A 406 5.71 28.28 11.47
CA ASP A 406 4.50 28.95 11.90
C ASP A 406 3.80 28.25 13.10
N ALA A 407 4.24 27.02 13.42
CA ALA A 407 3.62 26.21 14.48
C ALA A 407 4.12 26.60 15.88
N SER A 408 3.21 26.62 16.84
CA SER A 408 3.53 26.56 18.27
C SER A 408 3.75 25.12 18.71
N ALA A 409 4.29 24.93 19.94
CA ALA A 409 4.55 23.60 20.49
C ALA A 409 3.29 22.74 20.66
N ASP A 410 2.14 23.39 20.79
CA ASP A 410 0.85 22.72 21.01
C ASP A 410 0.04 22.53 19.71
N ASP A 411 0.57 22.95 18.55
CA ASP A 411 -0.11 22.79 17.27
C ASP A 411 0.00 21.37 16.72
N PHE A 412 -0.88 21.09 15.74
CA PHE A 412 -0.88 19.82 15.03
C PHE A 412 -0.55 20.03 13.55
N VAL A 413 0.56 19.43 13.09
CA VAL A 413 0.99 19.46 11.70
C VAL A 413 0.68 18.13 11.04
N PHE A 414 -0.17 18.14 10.03
CA PHE A 414 -0.45 16.97 9.18
C PHE A 414 0.28 17.10 7.85
N VAL A 415 0.86 15.99 7.36
CA VAL A 415 1.50 15.92 6.04
C VAL A 415 0.93 14.75 5.25
N GLY A 416 0.34 15.01 4.08
CA GLY A 416 -0.28 13.94 3.31
C GLY A 416 -0.95 14.37 1.99
N GLY A 417 -2.00 13.61 1.61
CA GLY A 417 -2.74 13.75 0.36
C GLY A 417 -2.16 12.90 -0.79
N SER A 418 -0.96 12.36 -0.63
CA SER A 418 -0.33 11.44 -1.58
C SER A 418 0.78 10.63 -0.90
N SER A 419 0.95 9.38 -1.30
CA SER A 419 2.12 8.57 -0.89
C SER A 419 3.45 9.20 -1.32
N PHE A 420 3.47 9.96 -2.41
CA PHE A 420 4.67 10.65 -2.88
C PHE A 420 5.05 11.84 -2.00
N VAL A 421 4.08 12.57 -1.47
CA VAL A 421 4.32 13.65 -0.49
C VAL A 421 4.94 13.10 0.78
N VAL A 422 4.39 11.99 1.29
CA VAL A 422 4.94 11.30 2.46
C VAL A 422 6.34 10.74 2.18
N ALA A 423 6.57 10.19 0.98
CA ALA A 423 7.88 9.69 0.56
C ALA A 423 8.94 10.81 0.53
N ASP A 424 8.61 11.97 -0.04
CA ASP A 424 9.51 13.13 -0.08
C ASP A 424 9.80 13.66 1.33
N LEU A 425 8.77 13.72 2.20
CA LEU A 425 8.94 14.10 3.61
C LEU A 425 9.90 13.14 4.33
N LEU A 426 9.65 11.84 4.26
CA LEU A 426 10.47 10.84 4.94
C LEU A 426 11.91 10.81 4.40
N THR A 427 12.09 11.07 3.12
CA THR A 427 13.43 11.22 2.51
C THR A 427 14.14 12.47 3.05
N TYR A 428 13.43 13.60 3.13
CA TYR A 428 13.97 14.83 3.70
C TYR A 428 14.38 14.68 5.17
N LEU A 429 13.60 13.97 5.98
CA LEU A 429 13.90 13.77 7.40
C LEU A 429 15.08 12.81 7.64
N LYS A 430 15.50 12.03 6.64
CA LYS A 430 16.66 11.14 6.69
C LYS A 430 17.95 11.78 6.17
N SER A 431 17.86 12.92 5.47
CA SER A 431 18.99 13.65 4.90
C SER A 431 19.61 14.62 5.91
#